data_e8b3af45c1d0d208e184aab87d355660
#
_entry.id   e8b3af45c1d0d208e184aab87d355660
#
_cell.length_a   1.000
_cell.length_b   1.000
_cell.length_c   1.000
_cell.angle_alpha   90.00
_cell.angle_beta   90.00
_cell.angle_gamma   90.00
#
_symmetry.space_group_name_H-M   'P 1'
#
loop_
_entity.id
_entity.type
_entity.pdbx_description
1 polymer ?
#
loop_
_entity_poly.entity_id
_entity_poly.type
_entity_poly.pdbx_seq_one_letter_code
_entity_poly.pdbx_strand_id
1 'polypeptide(L)'
;MSNIHRYKNEIISLTQTGHRTAEEIHKKLRRTYLFLGIGTVYRNLTDLVNEWVLMKHHGLWDKILYEKAKPPHGHLFCQYTGMIEDIDVSMVDFTWLQIPDNFVTEEIQLTIAGHFKGAESAYCKINGKLLR
;
A
#
# COMPACT_ATOMS: atom_id res chain seq x y z
N MET A 1 10.02 23.89 -16.38
CA MET A 1 9.94 22.63 -15.64
C MET A 1 8.53 22.08 -15.72
N SER A 2 8.42 20.80 -15.95
CA SER A 2 7.10 20.15 -15.97
C SER A 2 6.51 20.20 -14.56
N ASN A 3 5.20 20.42 -14.47
CA ASN A 3 4.47 20.42 -13.19
C ASN A 3 4.53 19.06 -12.46
N ILE A 4 5.02 18.03 -13.13
CA ILE A 4 5.12 16.68 -12.58
C ILE A 4 6.00 16.66 -11.33
N HIS A 5 7.12 17.38 -11.32
CA HIS A 5 8.03 17.38 -10.17
C HIS A 5 7.50 18.13 -8.95
N ARG A 6 6.56 19.03 -9.15
CA ARG A 6 5.95 19.79 -8.06
C ARG A 6 5.26 18.87 -7.04
N TYR A 7 4.58 17.85 -7.53
CA TYR A 7 3.77 17.00 -6.66
C TYR A 7 4.56 15.88 -5.99
N LYS A 8 5.76 15.53 -6.51
CA LYS A 8 6.56 14.43 -5.96
C LYS A 8 6.88 14.61 -4.49
N ASN A 9 7.33 15.79 -4.09
CA ASN A 9 7.67 16.07 -2.69
C ASN A 9 6.46 15.93 -1.77
N GLU A 10 5.30 16.40 -2.21
CA GLU A 10 4.08 16.30 -1.43
C GLU A 10 3.59 14.85 -1.34
N ILE A 11 3.69 14.11 -2.43
CA ILE A 11 3.35 12.68 -2.44
C ILE A 11 4.29 11.92 -1.50
N ILE A 12 5.58 12.20 -1.53
CA ILE A 12 6.56 11.60 -0.62
C ILE A 12 6.16 11.89 0.82
N SER A 13 5.82 13.14 1.12
CA SER A 13 5.38 13.52 2.47
C SER A 13 4.14 12.74 2.92
N LEU A 14 3.16 12.57 2.05
CA LEU A 14 1.93 11.85 2.36
C LEU A 14 2.14 10.33 2.55
N THR A 15 3.22 9.79 2.01
CA THR A 15 3.52 8.36 2.05
C THR A 15 4.61 7.98 3.05
N GLN A 16 5.09 8.92 3.86
CA GLN A 16 6.13 8.65 4.87
C GLN A 16 5.63 7.72 5.97
N THR A 17 4.37 7.78 6.30
CA THR A 17 3.75 6.93 7.32
C THR A 17 2.52 6.25 6.74
N GLY A 18 2.40 4.95 6.99
CA GLY A 18 1.25 4.17 6.57
C GLY A 18 1.22 3.86 5.08
N HIS A 19 0.12 3.32 4.67
CA HIS A 19 -0.15 2.87 3.31
C HIS A 19 -1.29 3.71 2.73
N ARG A 20 -1.14 4.15 1.48
CA ARG A 20 -2.15 5.00 0.84
C ARG A 20 -2.43 4.56 -0.58
N THR A 21 -3.69 4.66 -0.98
CA THR A 21 -4.07 4.48 -2.38
C THR A 21 -3.82 5.76 -3.16
N ALA A 22 -3.75 5.65 -4.49
CA ALA A 22 -3.63 6.82 -5.36
C ALA A 22 -4.81 7.79 -5.17
N GLU A 23 -6.00 7.24 -4.97
CA GLU A 23 -7.23 8.01 -4.76
C GLU A 23 -7.17 8.84 -3.47
N GLU A 24 -6.66 8.24 -2.39
CA GLU A 24 -6.47 8.96 -1.12
C GLU A 24 -5.47 10.10 -1.25
N ILE A 25 -4.36 9.84 -1.95
CA ILE A 25 -3.34 10.85 -2.22
C ILE A 25 -3.93 11.99 -3.06
N HIS A 26 -4.64 11.65 -4.12
CA HIS A 26 -5.30 12.62 -5.00
C HIS A 26 -6.30 13.49 -4.22
N LYS A 27 -7.12 12.87 -3.39
CA LYS A 27 -8.09 13.58 -2.57
C LYS A 27 -7.44 14.62 -1.66
N LYS A 28 -6.29 14.24 -1.05
CA LYS A 28 -5.54 15.17 -0.17
C LYS A 28 -4.90 16.30 -0.95
N LEU A 29 -4.30 16.00 -2.10
CA LEU A 29 -3.66 17.02 -2.94
C LEU A 29 -4.67 17.99 -3.55
N ARG A 30 -5.87 17.55 -3.86
CA ARG A 30 -6.92 18.41 -4.40
C ARG A 30 -7.40 19.49 -3.44
N ARG A 31 -7.11 19.37 -2.17
CA ARG A 31 -7.39 20.45 -1.22
C ARG A 31 -6.58 21.70 -1.53
N THR A 32 -5.38 21.52 -2.07
CA THR A 32 -4.48 22.63 -2.46
C THR A 32 -4.52 22.88 -3.96
N TYR A 33 -4.59 21.84 -4.76
CA TYR A 33 -4.54 21.89 -6.22
C TYR A 33 -5.87 21.46 -6.81
N LEU A 34 -6.81 22.39 -6.91
CA LEU A 34 -8.21 22.13 -7.24
C LEU A 34 -8.43 21.43 -8.58
N PHE A 35 -7.53 21.64 -9.54
CA PHE A 35 -7.66 21.08 -10.88
C PHE A 35 -6.72 19.90 -11.15
N LEU A 36 -6.08 19.38 -10.12
CA LEU A 36 -5.17 18.25 -10.26
C LEU A 36 -5.93 16.98 -10.68
N GLY A 37 -5.57 16.42 -11.82
CA GLY A 37 -6.15 15.18 -12.31
C GLY A 37 -5.52 13.95 -11.67
N ILE A 38 -6.28 12.87 -11.55
CA ILE A 38 -5.80 11.61 -11.00
C ILE A 38 -4.66 11.01 -11.86
N GLY A 39 -4.70 11.22 -13.16
CA GLY A 39 -3.64 10.74 -14.07
C GLY A 39 -2.27 11.32 -13.74
N THR A 40 -2.20 12.57 -13.31
CA THR A 40 -0.95 13.19 -12.86
C THR A 40 -0.43 12.54 -11.61
N VAL A 41 -1.31 12.20 -10.68
CA VAL A 41 -0.95 11.48 -9.44
C VAL A 41 -0.37 10.11 -9.79
N TYR A 42 -1.02 9.35 -10.66
CA TYR A 42 -0.52 8.03 -11.08
C TYR A 42 0.84 8.12 -11.77
N ARG A 43 1.06 9.11 -12.63
CA ARG A 43 2.37 9.29 -13.27
C ARG A 43 3.48 9.57 -12.26
N ASN A 44 3.20 10.43 -11.28
CA ASN A 44 4.16 10.72 -10.22
C ASN A 44 4.44 9.49 -9.36
N LEU A 45 3.41 8.73 -9.02
CA LEU A 45 3.57 7.49 -8.24
C LEU A 45 4.40 6.46 -9.01
N THR A 46 4.13 6.28 -10.30
CA THR A 46 4.90 5.37 -11.14
C THR A 46 6.38 5.75 -11.18
N ASP A 47 6.66 7.04 -11.36
CA ASP A 47 8.04 7.53 -11.35
C ASP A 47 8.73 7.27 -10.02
N LEU A 48 8.04 7.55 -8.90
CA LEU A 48 8.59 7.34 -7.56
C LEU A 48 8.85 5.87 -7.24
N VAL A 49 7.99 4.97 -7.73
CA VAL A 49 8.22 3.53 -7.60
C VAL A 49 9.42 3.11 -8.44
N ASN A 50 9.53 3.59 -9.67
CA ASN A 50 10.67 3.28 -10.53
C ASN A 50 11.99 3.83 -9.99
N GLU A 51 11.94 4.93 -9.25
CA GLU A 51 13.11 5.54 -8.60
C GLU A 51 13.45 4.91 -7.24
N TRP A 52 12.71 3.89 -6.82
CA TRP A 52 12.88 3.22 -5.51
C TRP A 52 12.66 4.12 -4.30
N VAL A 53 11.89 5.19 -4.48
CA VAL A 53 11.47 6.08 -3.38
C VAL A 53 10.23 5.54 -2.69
N LEU A 54 9.32 4.96 -3.46
CA LEU A 54 8.12 4.32 -2.96
C LEU A 54 8.08 2.85 -3.35
N MET A 55 7.31 2.09 -2.59
CA MET A 55 6.94 0.72 -2.90
C MET A 55 5.45 0.65 -3.19
N LYS A 56 5.09 -0.27 -4.07
CA LYS A 56 3.71 -0.54 -4.44
C LYS A 56 3.35 -1.96 -4.02
N HIS A 57 2.20 -2.11 -3.35
CA HIS A 57 1.71 -3.40 -2.90
C HIS A 57 0.29 -3.64 -3.37
N HIS A 58 0.00 -4.88 -3.70
CA HIS A 58 -1.37 -5.30 -3.94
C HIS A 58 -2.01 -5.66 -2.60
N GLY A 59 -2.96 -4.83 -2.16
CA GLY A 59 -3.75 -5.07 -0.97
C GLY A 59 -4.92 -6.00 -1.25
N LEU A 60 -5.77 -6.21 -0.24
CA LEU A 60 -7.01 -6.92 -0.41
C LEU A 60 -7.99 -6.08 -1.24
N TRP A 61 -8.96 -6.76 -1.88
CA TRP A 61 -10.01 -6.13 -2.69
C TRP A 61 -9.48 -5.30 -3.86
N ASP A 62 -8.43 -5.81 -4.51
CA ASP A 62 -7.82 -5.20 -5.70
C ASP A 62 -7.30 -3.78 -5.51
N LYS A 63 -7.08 -3.37 -4.25
CA LYS A 63 -6.48 -2.06 -3.97
C LYS A 63 -4.98 -2.11 -4.17
N ILE A 64 -4.45 -1.06 -4.76
CA ILE A 64 -3.00 -0.85 -4.85
C ILE A 64 -2.62 0.21 -3.81
N LEU A 65 -1.65 -0.14 -2.96
CA LEU A 65 -1.19 0.69 -1.87
C LEU A 65 0.24 1.14 -2.13
N TYR A 66 0.52 2.37 -1.76
CA TYR A 66 1.84 2.97 -1.88
C TYR A 66 2.37 3.33 -0.51
N GLU A 67 3.63 3.06 -0.28
CA GLU A 67 4.31 3.40 0.97
C GLU A 67 5.76 3.77 0.70
N LYS A 68 6.41 4.35 1.70
CA LYS A 68 7.85 4.61 1.65
C LYS A 68 8.61 3.31 1.41
N ALA A 69 9.56 3.34 0.48
CA ALA A 69 10.42 2.18 0.22
C ALA A 69 11.25 1.86 1.47
N LYS A 70 11.30 0.59 1.82
CA LYS A 70 12.04 0.07 2.97
C LYS A 70 12.41 -1.39 2.72
N PRO A 71 13.27 -2.00 3.56
CA PRO A 71 13.64 -3.39 3.38
C PRO A 71 12.44 -4.33 3.25
N PRO A 72 12.60 -5.50 2.64
CA PRO A 72 11.50 -6.45 2.45
C PRO A 72 10.76 -6.72 3.76
N HIS A 73 9.45 -6.67 3.71
CA HIS A 73 8.57 -6.87 4.85
C HIS A 73 7.24 -7.46 4.36
N GLY A 74 6.48 -8.02 5.27
CA GLY A 74 5.13 -8.47 4.99
C GLY A 74 4.10 -7.50 5.56
N HIS A 75 2.85 -7.82 5.35
CA HIS A 75 1.74 -7.01 5.80
C HIS A 75 0.70 -7.86 6.52
N LEU A 76 0.19 -7.33 7.63
CA LEU A 76 -1.04 -7.80 8.25
C LEU A 76 -2.17 -6.90 7.79
N PHE A 77 -3.24 -7.51 7.32
CA PHE A 77 -4.40 -6.76 6.83
C PHE A 77 -5.63 -7.13 7.63
N CYS A 78 -6.20 -6.15 8.33
CA CYS A 78 -7.42 -6.35 9.07
C CYS A 78 -8.63 -6.25 8.14
N GLN A 79 -9.37 -7.35 7.98
CA GLN A 79 -10.53 -7.41 7.09
C GLN A 79 -11.72 -6.59 7.60
N TYR A 80 -11.76 -6.28 8.89
CA TYR A 80 -12.87 -5.52 9.47
C TYR A 80 -12.65 -4.02 9.44
N THR A 81 -11.43 -3.58 9.69
CA THR A 81 -11.12 -2.14 9.79
C THR A 81 -10.37 -1.60 8.59
N GLY A 82 -9.78 -2.47 7.77
CA GLY A 82 -8.90 -2.07 6.69
C GLY A 82 -7.51 -1.63 7.14
N MET A 83 -7.20 -1.76 8.44
CA MET A 83 -5.86 -1.42 8.95
C MET A 83 -4.81 -2.36 8.39
N ILE A 84 -3.64 -1.78 8.11
CA ILE A 84 -2.49 -2.52 7.61
C ILE A 84 -1.33 -2.24 8.55
N GLU A 85 -0.64 -3.30 8.97
CA GLU A 85 0.60 -3.20 9.73
C GLU A 85 1.69 -3.99 9.03
N ASP A 86 2.92 -3.48 9.13
CA ASP A 86 4.08 -4.19 8.60
C ASP A 86 4.50 -5.29 9.58
N ILE A 87 4.96 -6.41 9.03
CA ILE A 87 5.59 -7.48 9.80
C ILE A 87 6.97 -7.78 9.24
N ASP A 88 7.88 -8.12 10.14
CA ASP A 88 9.21 -8.56 9.76
C ASP A 88 9.14 -9.96 9.16
N VAL A 89 9.72 -10.13 7.97
CA VAL A 89 9.81 -11.42 7.28
C VAL A 89 11.23 -11.95 7.21
N SER A 90 12.18 -11.32 7.92
CA SER A 90 13.60 -11.71 7.86
C SER A 90 13.85 -13.15 8.34
N MET A 91 13.00 -13.65 9.23
CA MET A 91 13.10 -15.02 9.76
C MET A 91 12.29 -16.03 8.95
N VAL A 92 11.58 -15.60 7.92
CA VAL A 92 10.78 -16.50 7.10
C VAL A 92 11.67 -17.16 6.05
N ASP A 93 11.64 -18.48 6.00
CA ASP A 93 12.38 -19.24 5.01
C ASP A 93 11.46 -19.56 3.83
N PHE A 94 11.75 -18.98 2.68
CA PHE A 94 11.01 -19.22 1.44
C PHE A 94 11.66 -20.26 0.53
N THR A 95 12.80 -20.84 0.93
CA THR A 95 13.56 -21.78 0.07
C THR A 95 12.82 -23.10 -0.20
N TRP A 96 11.84 -23.43 0.64
CA TRP A 96 11.01 -24.62 0.46
C TRP A 96 9.95 -24.47 -0.63
N LEU A 97 9.76 -23.26 -1.18
CA LEU A 97 8.85 -23.05 -2.29
C LEU A 97 9.42 -23.72 -3.55
N GLN A 98 8.60 -24.53 -4.21
CA GLN A 98 9.01 -25.23 -5.43
C GLN A 98 8.78 -24.32 -6.64
N ILE A 99 9.78 -23.51 -6.92
CA ILE A 99 9.76 -22.61 -8.08
C ILE A 99 10.53 -23.30 -9.21
N PRO A 100 9.96 -23.39 -10.43
CA PRO A 100 10.66 -23.99 -11.55
C PRO A 100 11.99 -23.29 -11.85
N ASP A 101 13.00 -24.07 -12.28
CA ASP A 101 14.35 -23.54 -12.54
C ASP A 101 14.39 -22.47 -13.64
N ASN A 102 13.42 -22.50 -14.55
CA ASN A 102 13.31 -21.53 -15.63
C ASN A 102 12.51 -20.27 -15.24
N PHE A 103 12.13 -20.15 -13.99
CA PHE A 103 11.41 -18.98 -13.47
C PHE A 103 12.35 -18.11 -12.63
N VAL A 104 12.45 -16.84 -12.99
CA VAL A 104 13.23 -15.87 -12.22
C VAL A 104 12.28 -15.13 -11.27
N THR A 105 12.48 -15.30 -9.98
CA THR A 105 11.67 -14.60 -8.98
C THR A 105 12.23 -13.19 -8.80
N GLU A 106 11.41 -12.20 -9.09
CA GLU A 106 11.78 -10.79 -8.91
C GLU A 106 11.35 -10.28 -7.53
N GLU A 107 10.22 -10.76 -7.02
CA GLU A 107 9.67 -10.29 -5.75
C GLU A 107 8.79 -11.35 -5.11
N ILE A 108 8.77 -11.36 -3.79
CA ILE A 108 7.82 -12.15 -3.01
C ILE A 108 7.06 -11.19 -2.11
N GLN A 109 5.74 -11.19 -2.24
CA GLN A 109 4.86 -10.39 -1.36
C GLN A 109 4.14 -11.33 -0.40
N LEU A 110 4.23 -11.04 0.89
CA LEU A 110 3.53 -11.79 1.93
C LEU A 110 2.46 -10.90 2.56
N THR A 111 1.22 -11.33 2.46
CA THR A 111 0.11 -10.66 3.13
C THR A 111 -0.68 -11.68 3.93
N ILE A 112 -0.87 -11.40 5.21
CA ILE A 112 -1.70 -12.20 6.08
C ILE A 112 -2.99 -11.43 6.34
N ALA A 113 -4.11 -12.01 5.93
CA ALA A 113 -5.43 -11.40 6.11
C ALA A 113 -6.10 -12.01 7.33
N GLY A 114 -6.65 -11.19 8.17
CA GLY A 114 -7.36 -11.61 9.37
C GLY A 114 -8.02 -10.42 10.04
N HIS A 115 -7.99 -10.40 11.35
CA HIS A 115 -8.49 -9.26 12.12
C HIS A 115 -7.76 -9.16 13.45
N PHE A 116 -7.62 -7.95 13.96
CA PHE A 116 -7.10 -7.75 15.29
C PHE A 116 -8.18 -8.09 16.32
N LYS A 117 -7.77 -8.64 17.45
CA LYS A 117 -8.71 -8.95 18.53
C LYS A 117 -9.48 -7.70 18.94
N GLY A 118 -10.79 -7.79 19.02
CA GLY A 118 -11.68 -6.66 19.30
C GLY A 118 -12.14 -5.88 18.07
N ALA A 119 -11.56 -6.12 16.90
CA ALA A 119 -11.95 -5.43 15.66
C ALA A 119 -13.39 -5.78 15.23
N GLU A 120 -13.88 -6.95 15.60
CA GLU A 120 -15.27 -7.36 15.32
C GLU A 120 -16.27 -6.36 15.92
N SER A 121 -16.02 -5.93 17.16
CA SER A 121 -16.87 -4.94 17.83
C SER A 121 -16.88 -3.61 17.11
N ALA A 122 -15.70 -3.16 16.65
CA ALA A 122 -15.58 -1.93 15.89
C ALA A 122 -16.31 -2.04 14.55
N TYR A 123 -16.13 -3.14 13.85
CA TYR A 123 -16.81 -3.42 12.59
C TYR A 123 -18.33 -3.42 12.75
N CYS A 124 -18.81 -4.10 13.79
CA CYS A 124 -20.24 -4.17 14.09
C CYS A 124 -20.84 -2.79 14.39
N LYS A 125 -20.09 -1.94 15.10
CA LYS A 125 -20.51 -0.56 15.39
C LYS A 125 -20.62 0.30 14.14
N ILE A 126 -19.71 0.10 13.18
CA ILE A 126 -19.67 0.88 11.94
C ILE A 126 -20.72 0.39 10.94
N ASN A 127 -20.84 -0.93 10.78
CA ASN A 127 -21.64 -1.54 9.72
C ASN A 127 -22.96 -2.16 10.19
N GLY A 128 -23.17 -2.19 11.49
CA GLY A 128 -24.40 -2.73 12.08
C GLY A 128 -24.52 -4.24 12.05
N LYS A 129 -23.51 -4.96 11.58
CA LYS A 129 -23.49 -6.42 11.58
C LYS A 129 -22.10 -7.00 11.37
N LEU A 130 -21.85 -8.17 11.92
CA LEU A 130 -20.71 -9.00 11.57
C LEU A 130 -21.09 -9.85 10.36
N LEU A 131 -20.17 -9.98 9.39
CA LEU A 131 -20.38 -10.80 8.21
C LEU A 131 -20.08 -12.28 8.45
N ARG A 132 -19.71 -12.64 9.65
CA ARG A 132 -19.52 -14.04 10.06
C ARG A 132 -19.86 -14.23 11.51
#